data_597278161dbe2a4cbe5ebdadf6c58f5f
#
_entry.id   597278161dbe2a4cbe5ebdadf6c58f5f
#
_cell.length_a   1.000
_cell.length_b   1.000
_cell.length_c   1.000
_cell.angle_alpha   90.00
_cell.angle_beta   90.00
_cell.angle_gamma   90.00
#
_symmetry.space_group_name_H-M   'P 1'
#
loop_
_entity.id
_entity.type
_entity.pdbx_description
1 polymer ?
#
loop_
_entity_poly.entity_id
_entity_poly.type
_entity_poly.pdbx_seq_one_letter_code
_entity_poly.pdbx_strand_id
1 'polypeptide(L)'
;MEKNSTILDKYYLEGTTDLAQRLPNPEQATVASIAKAMFAPMNNKIYNDFADFMVNRIGFSYMHGKRYTNDLKEYEKQKLWFGNGVTETALNWVKAHTYDVDAEEQFKTFYPDGLQAFHSEPLERWYPISISRDQLARSFVDEYGLNKFIAAQTDIAINSDEYDNYLLMLGLFKTADVEYGLYRHHVEAAPTTKETCEEMLVAMQQLAYDFTVPSSVYTQTSIPVFANADEITAFIRSDAMAQTNVKALAAAFNLDYEQVPFRIKVVPKALWPLNDTDYAVLTTSDFFQVYPVVYETTSQFDAVGRKTNYYLHDWRIVAFSPFTPCVVISSDTGTITPTVKLATTGLALAAASDTAKPGDVVQLTATLNGTLTPADEHGVIEVAPDAALYTVSAADADGAQVELNSRTYVDRLGRLHIQKTGLAATNKLTATATSVYTNPNGATTPYMATAEITIA
;
A
#
# COMPACT_ATOMS: atom_id res chain seq x y z
N MET A 1 0.24 -1.55 -37.86
CA MET A 1 -1.23 -1.38 -37.75
C MET A 1 -1.89 -2.36 -38.66
N GLU A 2 -2.90 -3.07 -38.22
CA GLU A 2 -3.69 -3.96 -39.05
C GLU A 2 -4.64 -3.16 -39.94
N LYS A 3 -4.87 -3.64 -41.15
CA LYS A 3 -5.84 -3.05 -42.09
C LYS A 3 -7.26 -3.39 -41.64
N ASN A 4 -8.22 -2.53 -41.96
CA ASN A 4 -9.63 -2.78 -41.62
C ASN A 4 -10.14 -4.11 -42.26
N SER A 5 -9.65 -4.46 -43.46
CA SER A 5 -9.96 -5.76 -44.11
C SER A 5 -9.52 -6.92 -43.22
N THR A 6 -8.27 -6.91 -42.76
CA THR A 6 -7.72 -7.97 -41.91
C THR A 6 -8.48 -8.11 -40.59
N ILE A 7 -8.96 -6.99 -40.01
CA ILE A 7 -9.76 -7.01 -38.78
C ILE A 7 -11.13 -7.67 -39.05
N LEU A 8 -11.76 -7.32 -40.14
CA LEU A 8 -13.05 -7.90 -40.51
C LEU A 8 -12.94 -9.40 -40.87
N ASP A 9 -11.84 -9.81 -41.53
CA ASP A 9 -11.53 -11.22 -41.80
C ASP A 9 -11.41 -12.00 -40.46
N LYS A 10 -10.67 -11.45 -39.49
CA LYS A 10 -10.52 -12.07 -38.18
C LYS A 10 -11.83 -12.11 -37.40
N TYR A 11 -12.63 -11.06 -37.43
CA TYR A 11 -13.95 -11.08 -36.79
C TYR A 11 -14.86 -12.15 -37.43
N TYR A 12 -14.83 -12.28 -38.75
CA TYR A 12 -15.63 -13.27 -39.46
C TYR A 12 -15.21 -14.70 -39.13
N LEU A 13 -13.89 -14.97 -38.99
CA LEU A 13 -13.33 -16.29 -38.75
C LEU A 13 -13.29 -16.68 -37.26
N GLU A 14 -12.98 -15.72 -36.38
CA GLU A 14 -12.70 -15.94 -34.95
C GLU A 14 -13.83 -15.44 -34.05
N GLY A 15 -14.87 -14.79 -34.57
CA GLY A 15 -16.00 -14.31 -33.81
C GLY A 15 -16.66 -15.43 -33.02
N THR A 16 -16.87 -15.20 -31.71
CA THR A 16 -17.43 -16.23 -30.79
C THR A 16 -18.92 -16.51 -31.03
N THR A 17 -19.57 -15.74 -31.87
CA THR A 17 -21.01 -15.85 -32.13
C THR A 17 -21.30 -16.07 -33.62
N ASP A 18 -22.38 -16.78 -33.94
CA ASP A 18 -22.89 -16.95 -35.30
C ASP A 18 -23.27 -15.63 -36.00
N LEU A 19 -23.21 -14.51 -35.25
CA LEU A 19 -23.53 -13.19 -35.75
C LEU A 19 -22.51 -12.68 -36.77
N ALA A 20 -21.22 -12.98 -36.57
CA ALA A 20 -20.16 -12.60 -37.49
C ALA A 20 -20.37 -13.21 -38.88
N GLN A 21 -20.82 -14.47 -38.97
CA GLN A 21 -21.06 -15.20 -40.22
C GLN A 21 -22.31 -14.74 -41.00
N ARG A 22 -23.13 -13.86 -40.42
CA ARG A 22 -24.24 -13.20 -41.11
C ARG A 22 -23.84 -12.00 -41.94
N LEU A 23 -22.60 -11.56 -41.80
CA LEU A 23 -22.01 -10.53 -42.67
C LEU A 23 -21.60 -11.10 -43.98
N PRO A 24 -21.51 -10.28 -45.07
CA PRO A 24 -20.92 -10.71 -46.33
C PRO A 24 -19.50 -11.23 -46.15
N ASN A 25 -19.16 -12.34 -46.81
CA ASN A 25 -17.81 -12.91 -46.70
C ASN A 25 -16.74 -11.85 -47.07
N PRO A 26 -15.77 -11.57 -46.20
CA PRO A 26 -14.74 -10.55 -46.41
C PRO A 26 -13.87 -10.82 -47.65
N GLU A 27 -13.67 -12.09 -48.04
CA GLU A 27 -12.92 -12.45 -49.24
C GLU A 27 -13.62 -12.03 -50.55
N GLN A 28 -14.95 -11.88 -50.49
CA GLN A 28 -15.78 -11.59 -51.68
C GLN A 28 -16.41 -10.21 -51.66
N ALA A 29 -16.34 -9.50 -50.54
CA ALA A 29 -16.99 -8.22 -50.32
C ALA A 29 -15.98 -7.12 -50.00
N THR A 30 -16.31 -5.87 -50.39
CA THR A 30 -15.47 -4.73 -50.01
C THR A 30 -15.70 -4.34 -48.58
N VAL A 31 -14.67 -3.79 -47.92
CA VAL A 31 -14.75 -3.27 -46.53
C VAL A 31 -15.95 -2.33 -46.36
N ALA A 32 -16.22 -1.47 -47.34
CA ALA A 32 -17.35 -0.57 -47.34
C ALA A 32 -18.72 -1.27 -47.37
N SER A 33 -18.86 -2.38 -48.10
CA SER A 33 -20.11 -3.18 -48.18
C SER A 33 -20.36 -3.94 -46.88
N ILE A 34 -19.31 -4.50 -46.26
CA ILE A 34 -19.40 -5.18 -44.96
C ILE A 34 -19.77 -4.17 -43.85
N ALA A 35 -19.08 -3.02 -43.84
CA ALA A 35 -19.40 -1.93 -42.89
C ALA A 35 -20.85 -1.46 -43.04
N LYS A 36 -21.32 -1.26 -44.30
CA LYS A 36 -22.71 -0.89 -44.56
C LYS A 36 -23.71 -1.92 -44.06
N ALA A 37 -23.43 -3.20 -44.22
CA ALA A 37 -24.25 -4.29 -43.71
C ALA A 37 -24.25 -4.30 -42.18
N MET A 38 -23.10 -4.15 -41.54
CA MET A 38 -22.94 -4.11 -40.08
C MET A 38 -23.73 -2.94 -39.45
N PHE A 39 -23.69 -1.75 -40.07
CA PHE A 39 -24.37 -0.56 -39.56
C PHE A 39 -25.83 -0.45 -39.98
N ALA A 40 -26.38 -1.43 -40.71
CA ALA A 40 -27.81 -1.43 -41.05
C ALA A 40 -28.68 -1.46 -39.77
N PRO A 41 -29.85 -0.78 -39.76
CA PRO A 41 -30.70 -0.67 -38.58
C PRO A 41 -31.13 -2.02 -37.98
N MET A 42 -31.26 -3.05 -38.80
CA MET A 42 -31.65 -4.40 -38.35
C MET A 42 -30.52 -5.21 -37.73
N ASN A 43 -29.26 -4.75 -37.85
CA ASN A 43 -28.06 -5.50 -37.45
C ASN A 43 -27.40 -4.97 -36.18
N ASN A 44 -28.18 -4.34 -35.28
CA ASN A 44 -27.64 -3.79 -34.03
C ASN A 44 -26.88 -4.82 -33.15
N LYS A 45 -27.34 -6.11 -33.19
CA LYS A 45 -26.67 -7.18 -32.44
C LYS A 45 -25.29 -7.48 -33.00
N ILE A 46 -25.15 -7.48 -34.33
CA ILE A 46 -23.86 -7.70 -35.01
C ILE A 46 -22.89 -6.57 -34.71
N TYR A 47 -23.39 -5.35 -34.70
CA TYR A 47 -22.58 -4.17 -34.33
C TYR A 47 -22.04 -4.29 -32.91
N ASN A 48 -22.89 -4.63 -31.94
CA ASN A 48 -22.47 -4.75 -30.53
C ASN A 48 -21.46 -5.89 -30.37
N ASP A 49 -21.71 -7.04 -30.97
CA ASP A 49 -20.79 -8.17 -30.93
C ASP A 49 -19.43 -7.83 -31.55
N PHE A 50 -19.42 -7.10 -32.68
CA PHE A 50 -18.18 -6.60 -33.27
C PHE A 50 -17.44 -5.60 -32.35
N ALA A 51 -18.18 -4.69 -31.71
CA ALA A 51 -17.59 -3.75 -30.78
C ALA A 51 -16.96 -4.47 -29.58
N ASP A 52 -17.65 -5.45 -29.00
CA ASP A 52 -17.13 -6.28 -27.90
C ASP A 52 -15.92 -7.13 -28.35
N PHE A 53 -15.97 -7.74 -29.52
CA PHE A 53 -14.83 -8.45 -30.13
C PHE A 53 -13.60 -7.55 -30.25
N MET A 54 -13.80 -6.32 -30.73
CA MET A 54 -12.71 -5.35 -30.89
C MET A 54 -12.11 -4.94 -29.53
N VAL A 55 -12.93 -4.63 -28.54
CA VAL A 55 -12.45 -4.20 -27.20
C VAL A 55 -11.73 -5.34 -26.51
N ASN A 56 -12.26 -6.54 -26.50
CA ASN A 56 -11.61 -7.70 -25.90
C ASN A 56 -10.27 -8.04 -26.58
N ARG A 57 -10.15 -7.77 -27.89
CA ARG A 57 -8.91 -8.02 -28.64
C ARG A 57 -7.84 -6.97 -28.39
N ILE A 58 -8.22 -5.73 -28.07
CA ILE A 58 -7.30 -4.63 -27.78
C ILE A 58 -6.46 -4.91 -26.54
N GLY A 59 -6.96 -5.67 -25.60
CA GLY A 59 -6.18 -6.15 -24.45
C GLY A 59 -4.90 -6.92 -24.84
N PHE A 60 -4.81 -7.39 -26.08
CA PHE A 60 -3.69 -8.18 -26.61
C PHE A 60 -2.94 -7.54 -27.78
N SER A 61 -3.43 -6.44 -28.38
CA SER A 61 -2.72 -5.80 -29.49
C SER A 61 -1.85 -4.67 -28.98
N TYR A 62 -0.53 -4.88 -29.06
CA TYR A 62 0.48 -3.87 -28.81
C TYR A 62 0.34 -2.73 -29.83
N MET A 63 -0.01 -1.54 -29.36
CA MET A 63 -0.14 -0.39 -30.21
C MET A 63 1.03 0.56 -30.08
N HIS A 64 1.58 1.00 -31.21
CA HIS A 64 2.62 2.01 -31.29
C HIS A 64 2.05 3.44 -31.08
N GLY A 65 1.31 3.65 -29.99
CA GLY A 65 0.99 4.98 -29.48
C GLY A 65 2.03 5.40 -28.44
N LYS A 66 2.16 6.69 -28.16
CA LYS A 66 2.88 7.16 -26.99
C LYS A 66 2.06 6.81 -25.75
N ARG A 67 2.28 5.62 -25.22
CA ARG A 67 1.67 5.18 -24.00
C ARG A 67 2.51 5.67 -22.83
N TYR A 68 1.88 6.34 -21.89
CA TYR A 68 2.51 6.68 -20.62
C TYR A 68 2.69 5.40 -19.81
N THR A 69 3.87 5.24 -19.22
CA THR A 69 4.16 4.15 -18.30
C THR A 69 4.57 4.79 -16.98
N ASN A 70 3.94 4.37 -15.92
CA ASN A 70 4.27 4.82 -14.58
C ASN A 70 5.66 4.30 -14.20
N ASP A 71 6.61 5.21 -13.98
CA ASP A 71 7.99 4.87 -13.59
C ASP A 71 8.07 4.21 -12.21
N LEU A 72 7.02 4.34 -11.38
CA LEU A 72 6.91 3.73 -10.05
C LEU A 72 6.23 2.37 -10.08
N LYS A 73 5.77 1.91 -11.23
CA LYS A 73 5.09 0.61 -11.38
C LYS A 73 5.92 -0.57 -10.92
N GLU A 74 7.24 -0.47 -10.97
CA GLU A 74 8.15 -1.50 -10.47
C GLU A 74 8.03 -1.76 -8.96
N TYR A 75 7.49 -0.79 -8.21
CA TYR A 75 7.27 -0.89 -6.77
C TYR A 75 5.87 -1.43 -6.41
N GLU A 76 4.99 -1.64 -7.39
CA GLU A 76 3.71 -2.30 -7.17
C GLU A 76 3.94 -3.75 -6.74
N LYS A 77 3.22 -4.19 -5.72
CA LYS A 77 3.28 -5.57 -5.24
C LYS A 77 2.39 -6.48 -6.10
N GLN A 78 2.42 -7.77 -5.82
CA GLN A 78 1.64 -8.74 -6.56
C GLN A 78 0.13 -8.51 -6.35
N LYS A 79 -0.66 -8.85 -7.39
CA LYS A 79 -2.13 -8.77 -7.34
C LYS A 79 -2.68 -9.66 -6.23
N LEU A 80 -3.59 -9.11 -5.44
CA LEU A 80 -4.35 -9.88 -4.46
C LEU A 80 -5.49 -10.62 -5.15
N TRP A 81 -5.41 -11.94 -5.15
CA TRP A 81 -6.46 -12.79 -5.72
C TRP A 81 -7.59 -13.08 -4.72
N PHE A 82 -7.28 -13.04 -3.43
CA PHE A 82 -8.22 -13.33 -2.34
C PHE A 82 -7.96 -12.38 -1.17
N GLY A 83 -9.06 -11.93 -0.55
CA GLY A 83 -8.99 -11.03 0.60
C GLY A 83 -8.97 -9.55 0.23
N ASN A 84 -9.43 -8.71 1.17
CA ASN A 84 -9.53 -7.26 1.00
C ASN A 84 -8.50 -6.51 1.84
N GLY A 85 -7.47 -7.19 2.37
CA GLY A 85 -6.49 -6.56 3.22
C GLY A 85 -5.15 -7.31 3.24
N VAL A 86 -4.12 -6.57 3.59
CA VAL A 86 -2.76 -7.07 3.79
C VAL A 86 -2.31 -6.70 5.18
N THR A 87 -1.73 -7.65 5.89
CA THR A 87 -1.10 -7.42 7.19
C THR A 87 0.41 -7.43 7.00
N GLU A 88 1.04 -6.36 7.40
CA GLU A 88 2.49 -6.25 7.47
C GLU A 88 2.92 -6.43 8.92
N THR A 89 3.87 -7.32 9.18
CA THR A 89 4.35 -7.61 10.54
C THR A 89 5.85 -7.39 10.59
N ALA A 90 6.30 -6.54 11.50
CA ALA A 90 7.71 -6.34 11.79
C ALA A 90 8.03 -6.84 13.20
N LEU A 91 9.08 -7.63 13.34
CA LEU A 91 9.51 -8.22 14.62
C LEU A 91 10.77 -7.51 15.09
N ASN A 92 10.83 -7.23 16.39
CA ASN A 92 12.01 -6.66 17.03
C ASN A 92 13.09 -7.74 17.20
N TRP A 93 14.33 -7.32 17.23
CA TRP A 93 15.45 -8.24 17.40
C TRP A 93 15.56 -8.72 18.84
N VAL A 94 15.80 -10.02 19.00
CA VAL A 94 15.95 -10.63 20.31
C VAL A 94 17.32 -10.28 20.88
N LYS A 95 17.34 -9.84 22.15
CA LYS A 95 18.60 -9.54 22.86
C LYS A 95 19.29 -10.85 23.28
N ALA A 96 20.60 -10.88 23.17
CA ALA A 96 21.39 -11.97 23.71
C ALA A 96 21.36 -11.95 25.24
N HIS A 97 21.21 -13.11 25.83
CA HIS A 97 21.33 -13.32 27.29
C HIS A 97 22.69 -13.95 27.61
N THR A 98 23.29 -13.53 28.72
CA THR A 98 24.50 -14.16 29.23
C THR A 98 24.17 -15.58 29.70
N TYR A 99 25.00 -16.55 29.33
CA TYR A 99 24.81 -17.91 29.77
C TYR A 99 25.10 -18.03 31.28
N ASP A 100 24.08 -18.37 32.03
CA ASP A 100 24.17 -18.62 33.47
C ASP A 100 23.58 -20.01 33.77
N VAL A 101 24.42 -20.90 34.27
CA VAL A 101 24.05 -22.31 34.58
C VAL A 101 23.11 -22.41 35.78
N ASP A 102 23.21 -21.46 36.70
CA ASP A 102 22.44 -21.43 37.94
C ASP A 102 21.15 -20.58 37.83
N ALA A 103 20.93 -19.91 36.69
CA ALA A 103 19.73 -19.11 36.48
C ALA A 103 18.51 -20.00 36.25
N GLU A 104 17.42 -19.72 36.95
CA GLU A 104 16.11 -20.38 36.76
C GLU A 104 15.42 -19.96 35.42
N GLU A 105 16.19 -19.50 34.44
CA GLU A 105 15.66 -18.94 33.19
C GLU A 105 15.32 -20.00 32.13
N GLN A 106 15.76 -21.25 32.32
CA GLN A 106 15.55 -22.32 31.34
C GLN A 106 14.08 -22.66 31.05
N PHE A 107 13.16 -22.24 31.92
CA PHE A 107 11.71 -22.45 31.77
C PHE A 107 10.97 -21.16 31.42
N LYS A 108 11.66 -20.01 31.29
CA LYS A 108 11.04 -18.76 30.83
C LYS A 108 10.71 -18.84 29.35
N THR A 109 9.56 -18.33 28.98
CA THR A 109 9.16 -18.19 27.58
C THR A 109 9.46 -16.77 27.14
N PHE A 110 10.21 -16.65 26.05
CA PHE A 110 10.55 -15.38 25.44
C PHE A 110 9.80 -15.25 24.12
N TYR A 111 8.91 -14.30 24.03
CA TYR A 111 8.19 -14.01 22.80
C TYR A 111 8.90 -12.84 22.08
N PRO A 112 9.05 -12.91 20.74
CA PRO A 112 9.57 -11.79 19.99
C PRO A 112 8.56 -10.64 20.07
N ASP A 113 9.07 -9.44 20.30
CA ASP A 113 8.32 -8.20 20.24
C ASP A 113 8.06 -7.82 18.79
N GLY A 114 6.85 -7.36 18.44
CA GLY A 114 6.51 -7.05 17.06
C GLY A 114 5.36 -6.06 16.93
N LEU A 115 5.34 -5.34 15.83
CA LEU A 115 4.28 -4.44 15.43
C LEU A 115 3.63 -4.93 14.15
N GLN A 116 2.34 -4.63 14.00
CA GLN A 116 1.57 -4.98 12.81
C GLN A 116 0.90 -3.73 12.24
N ALA A 117 0.94 -3.61 10.92
CA ALA A 117 0.19 -2.61 10.17
C ALA A 117 -0.83 -3.33 9.29
N PHE A 118 -2.05 -2.81 9.25
CA PHE A 118 -3.15 -3.36 8.46
C PHE A 118 -3.49 -2.39 7.33
N HIS A 119 -3.47 -2.90 6.11
CA HIS A 119 -3.83 -2.17 4.90
C HIS A 119 -5.06 -2.82 4.29
N SER A 120 -6.25 -2.29 4.53
CA SER A 120 -7.51 -2.96 4.22
C SER A 120 -8.51 -2.17 3.37
N GLU A 121 -8.28 -0.89 3.14
CA GLU A 121 -9.21 -0.06 2.39
C GLU A 121 -8.81 0.01 0.91
N PRO A 122 -9.48 -0.72 0.00
CA PRO A 122 -9.21 -0.59 -1.41
C PRO A 122 -9.73 0.74 -1.94
N LEU A 123 -8.89 1.44 -2.70
CA LEU A 123 -9.31 2.58 -3.49
C LEU A 123 -9.99 2.07 -4.77
N GLU A 124 -11.30 2.29 -4.88
CA GLU A 124 -12.11 1.84 -6.00
C GLU A 124 -12.26 2.96 -7.03
N ARG A 125 -11.72 2.75 -8.23
CA ARG A 125 -11.79 3.71 -9.33
C ARG A 125 -12.28 3.03 -10.60
N TRP A 126 -12.85 3.84 -11.47
CA TRP A 126 -13.24 3.40 -12.81
C TRP A 126 -13.10 4.54 -13.81
N TYR A 127 -12.70 4.20 -15.03
CA TYR A 127 -12.46 5.14 -16.12
C TYR A 127 -13.45 4.86 -17.25
N PRO A 128 -14.41 5.79 -17.50
CA PRO A 128 -15.43 5.62 -18.53
C PRO A 128 -14.91 6.01 -19.90
N ILE A 129 -15.23 5.21 -20.91
CA ILE A 129 -15.04 5.52 -22.31
C ILE A 129 -16.34 5.23 -23.05
N SER A 130 -16.82 6.19 -23.84
CA SER A 130 -18.02 6.00 -24.66
C SER A 130 -17.67 6.01 -26.14
N ILE A 131 -18.03 4.94 -26.84
CA ILE A 131 -17.83 4.82 -28.28
C ILE A 131 -19.20 4.91 -28.97
N SER A 132 -19.41 6.00 -29.74
CA SER A 132 -20.62 6.15 -30.51
C SER A 132 -20.57 5.37 -31.81
N ARG A 133 -21.73 4.87 -32.23
CA ARG A 133 -21.90 4.14 -33.49
C ARG A 133 -21.43 4.95 -34.69
N ASP A 134 -21.68 6.26 -34.67
CA ASP A 134 -21.32 7.15 -35.78
C ASP A 134 -19.81 7.41 -35.86
N GLN A 135 -19.12 7.49 -34.70
CA GLN A 135 -17.66 7.57 -34.65
C GLN A 135 -17.01 6.30 -35.19
N LEU A 136 -17.52 5.13 -34.79
CA LEU A 136 -17.02 3.85 -35.28
C LEU A 136 -17.26 3.71 -36.79
N ALA A 137 -18.43 4.11 -37.29
CA ALA A 137 -18.73 4.07 -38.73
C ALA A 137 -17.76 4.95 -39.55
N ARG A 138 -17.41 6.14 -39.03
CA ARG A 138 -16.44 7.03 -39.69
C ARG A 138 -15.02 6.46 -39.70
N SER A 139 -14.64 5.62 -38.74
CA SER A 139 -13.32 4.99 -38.70
C SER A 139 -13.07 4.00 -39.87
N PHE A 140 -14.13 3.53 -40.52
CA PHE A 140 -14.01 2.64 -41.69
C PHE A 140 -13.66 3.39 -42.97
N VAL A 141 -13.65 4.72 -42.98
CA VAL A 141 -13.30 5.51 -44.18
C VAL A 141 -11.81 5.44 -44.51
N ASP A 142 -10.94 5.37 -43.49
CA ASP A 142 -9.50 5.17 -43.65
C ASP A 142 -9.16 3.67 -43.56
N GLU A 143 -8.20 3.17 -44.36
CA GLU A 143 -7.77 1.78 -44.37
C GLU A 143 -7.32 1.24 -43.01
N TYR A 144 -6.77 2.11 -42.16
CA TYR A 144 -6.30 1.80 -40.80
C TYR A 144 -7.10 2.55 -39.70
N GLY A 145 -8.20 3.18 -40.10
CA GLY A 145 -8.92 4.14 -39.24
C GLY A 145 -9.52 3.47 -38.01
N LEU A 146 -10.04 2.26 -38.16
CA LEU A 146 -10.62 1.52 -37.04
C LEU A 146 -9.59 1.23 -35.95
N ASN A 147 -8.44 0.71 -36.33
CA ASN A 147 -7.35 0.44 -35.41
C ASN A 147 -6.85 1.71 -34.66
N LYS A 148 -6.67 2.81 -35.41
CA LYS A 148 -6.26 4.08 -34.85
C LYS A 148 -7.28 4.61 -33.84
N PHE A 149 -8.56 4.52 -34.19
CA PHE A 149 -9.64 5.03 -33.37
C PHE A 149 -9.74 4.29 -32.04
N ILE A 150 -9.77 2.95 -32.10
CA ILE A 150 -9.91 2.09 -30.93
C ILE A 150 -8.67 2.22 -30.03
N ALA A 151 -7.47 2.25 -30.65
CA ALA A 151 -6.22 2.51 -29.97
C ALA A 151 -6.25 3.78 -29.13
N ALA A 152 -6.62 4.85 -29.80
CA ALA A 152 -6.67 6.15 -29.15
C ALA A 152 -7.63 6.19 -27.95
N GLN A 153 -8.77 5.52 -28.05
CA GLN A 153 -9.73 5.45 -26.94
C GLN A 153 -9.18 4.61 -25.77
N THR A 154 -8.58 3.46 -26.06
CA THR A 154 -8.01 2.59 -25.01
C THR A 154 -6.79 3.26 -24.36
N ASP A 155 -5.92 3.88 -25.14
CA ASP A 155 -4.73 4.57 -24.62
C ASP A 155 -5.10 5.72 -23.69
N ILE A 156 -6.20 6.43 -23.91
CA ILE A 156 -6.66 7.49 -23.00
C ILE A 156 -6.96 6.93 -21.62
N ALA A 157 -7.74 5.84 -21.52
CA ALA A 157 -8.09 5.27 -20.22
C ALA A 157 -6.87 4.73 -19.48
N ILE A 158 -6.01 3.99 -20.19
CA ILE A 158 -4.81 3.41 -19.60
C ILE A 158 -3.82 4.51 -19.19
N ASN A 159 -3.64 5.55 -20.01
CA ASN A 159 -2.77 6.66 -19.67
C ASN A 159 -3.29 7.43 -18.45
N SER A 160 -4.62 7.59 -18.33
CA SER A 160 -5.24 8.22 -17.16
C SER A 160 -4.99 7.38 -15.90
N ASP A 161 -5.20 6.07 -15.98
CA ASP A 161 -4.98 5.15 -14.87
C ASP A 161 -3.50 5.13 -14.44
N GLU A 162 -2.56 4.97 -15.37
CA GLU A 162 -1.12 4.96 -15.08
C GLU A 162 -0.65 6.29 -14.48
N TYR A 163 -1.18 7.43 -14.95
CA TYR A 163 -0.84 8.74 -14.41
C TYR A 163 -1.41 8.95 -13.01
N ASP A 164 -2.67 8.58 -12.78
CA ASP A 164 -3.30 8.68 -11.47
C ASP A 164 -2.60 7.78 -10.45
N ASN A 165 -2.17 6.58 -10.86
CA ASN A 165 -1.38 5.69 -10.01
C ASN A 165 -0.01 6.28 -9.66
N TYR A 166 0.65 6.95 -10.62
CA TYR A 166 1.89 7.68 -10.35
C TYR A 166 1.69 8.77 -9.29
N LEU A 167 0.62 9.57 -9.43
CA LEU A 167 0.30 10.63 -8.47
C LEU A 167 -0.02 10.08 -7.08
N LEU A 168 -0.78 8.98 -7.01
CA LEU A 168 -1.11 8.32 -5.74
C LEU A 168 0.14 7.80 -5.03
N MET A 169 1.03 7.14 -5.77
CA MET A 169 2.28 6.63 -5.19
C MET A 169 3.18 7.76 -4.69
N LEU A 170 3.30 8.86 -5.43
CA LEU A 170 4.00 10.05 -4.94
C LEU A 170 3.31 10.65 -3.70
N GLY A 171 1.98 10.65 -3.68
CA GLY A 171 1.18 11.15 -2.57
C GLY A 171 1.45 10.41 -1.25
N LEU A 172 1.91 9.15 -1.29
CA LEU A 172 2.24 8.37 -0.09
C LEU A 172 3.34 9.03 0.75
N PHE A 173 4.30 9.74 0.14
CA PHE A 173 5.29 10.50 0.90
C PHE A 173 4.64 11.60 1.72
N LYS A 174 3.64 12.29 1.15
CA LYS A 174 2.91 13.33 1.89
C LYS A 174 2.06 12.74 3.00
N THR A 175 1.41 11.61 2.73
CA THR A 175 0.61 10.90 3.74
C THR A 175 1.50 10.46 4.89
N ALA A 176 2.64 9.82 4.60
CA ALA A 176 3.60 9.41 5.62
C ALA A 176 4.16 10.58 6.45
N ASP A 177 4.42 11.73 5.79
CA ASP A 177 4.90 12.94 6.47
C ASP A 177 3.84 13.55 7.40
N VAL A 178 2.57 13.52 6.99
CA VAL A 178 1.45 14.04 7.80
C VAL A 178 1.11 13.11 8.95
N GLU A 179 1.04 11.80 8.70
CA GLU A 179 0.59 10.83 9.71
C GLU A 179 1.65 10.55 10.77
N TYR A 180 2.91 10.42 10.38
CA TYR A 180 3.99 10.01 11.30
C TYR A 180 5.15 11.00 11.37
N GLY A 181 5.25 11.93 10.43
CA GLY A 181 6.43 12.75 10.21
C GLY A 181 7.59 11.94 9.59
N LEU A 182 8.27 12.51 8.64
CA LEU A 182 9.45 11.90 8.04
C LEU A 182 10.72 12.49 8.67
N TYR A 183 11.72 11.64 8.91
CA TYR A 183 13.03 12.11 9.36
C TYR A 183 13.62 13.05 8.29
N ARG A 184 14.07 14.23 8.71
CA ARG A 184 14.70 15.21 7.83
C ARG A 184 16.19 15.33 8.14
N HIS A 185 17.01 14.98 7.16
CA HIS A 185 18.43 15.25 7.20
C HIS A 185 18.67 16.67 6.71
N HIS A 186 19.23 17.50 7.57
CA HIS A 186 19.47 18.90 7.27
C HIS A 186 20.68 19.08 6.36
N VAL A 187 20.54 19.89 5.31
CA VAL A 187 21.64 20.45 4.48
C VAL A 187 21.60 21.97 4.61
N GLU A 188 22.77 22.62 4.61
CA GLU A 188 22.87 24.04 4.94
C GLU A 188 22.06 24.95 3.99
N ALA A 189 21.96 24.59 2.71
CA ALA A 189 21.25 25.40 1.73
C ALA A 189 20.67 24.58 0.58
N ALA A 190 19.80 25.23 -0.20
CA ALA A 190 19.29 24.66 -1.44
C ALA A 190 20.44 24.28 -2.40
N PRO A 191 20.33 23.18 -3.18
CA PRO A 191 21.35 22.73 -4.11
C PRO A 191 21.41 23.64 -5.35
N THR A 192 21.97 24.82 -5.19
CA THR A 192 22.07 25.86 -6.24
C THR A 192 23.52 26.17 -6.62
N THR A 193 24.48 25.86 -5.77
CA THR A 193 25.92 26.01 -6.05
C THR A 193 26.56 24.62 -6.17
N LYS A 194 27.82 24.56 -6.60
CA LYS A 194 28.54 23.29 -6.69
C LYS A 194 28.70 22.66 -5.30
N GLU A 195 29.06 23.46 -4.33
CA GLU A 195 29.32 23.06 -2.96
C GLU A 195 28.04 22.48 -2.32
N THR A 196 26.89 23.15 -2.46
CA THR A 196 25.63 22.68 -1.89
C THR A 196 25.06 21.45 -2.62
N CYS A 197 25.38 21.27 -3.92
CA CYS A 197 25.04 20.05 -4.63
C CYS A 197 25.91 18.87 -4.20
N GLU A 198 27.21 19.09 -3.96
CA GLU A 198 28.12 18.08 -3.42
C GLU A 198 27.71 17.68 -2.00
N GLU A 199 27.36 18.62 -1.14
CA GLU A 199 26.84 18.37 0.21
C GLU A 199 25.61 17.46 0.18
N MET A 200 24.62 17.76 -0.66
CA MET A 200 23.44 16.93 -0.83
C MET A 200 23.79 15.50 -1.27
N LEU A 201 24.71 15.34 -2.23
CA LEU A 201 25.13 14.01 -2.70
C LEU A 201 25.86 13.22 -1.62
N VAL A 202 26.76 13.86 -0.88
CA VAL A 202 27.48 13.25 0.24
C VAL A 202 26.49 12.81 1.33
N ALA A 203 25.51 13.66 1.67
CA ALA A 203 24.46 13.32 2.64
C ALA A 203 23.66 12.08 2.17
N MET A 204 23.29 12.02 0.88
CA MET A 204 22.58 10.87 0.33
C MET A 204 23.40 9.58 0.38
N GLN A 205 24.69 9.64 0.06
CA GLN A 205 25.58 8.49 0.13
C GLN A 205 25.77 8.01 1.58
N GLN A 206 25.97 8.94 2.51
CA GLN A 206 26.10 8.62 3.93
C GLN A 206 24.84 7.91 4.43
N LEU A 207 23.66 8.45 4.16
CA LEU A 207 22.39 7.83 4.55
C LEU A 207 22.18 6.45 3.92
N ALA A 208 22.57 6.28 2.66
CA ALA A 208 22.49 4.98 2.01
C ALA A 208 23.38 3.94 2.68
N TYR A 209 24.59 4.30 3.12
CA TYR A 209 25.44 3.40 3.92
C TYR A 209 24.85 3.15 5.31
N ASP A 210 24.29 4.17 5.96
CA ASP A 210 23.64 4.03 7.26
C ASP A 210 22.45 3.07 7.19
N PHE A 211 21.71 3.04 6.07
CA PHE A 211 20.59 2.11 5.87
C PHE A 211 21.03 0.64 5.78
N THR A 212 22.27 0.36 5.42
CA THR A 212 22.77 -1.02 5.37
C THR A 212 22.97 -1.65 6.75
N VAL A 213 23.00 -0.84 7.80
CA VAL A 213 23.16 -1.30 9.17
C VAL A 213 21.83 -1.20 9.91
N PRO A 214 21.42 -2.25 10.64
CA PRO A 214 20.16 -2.21 11.38
C PRO A 214 20.05 -1.03 12.32
N SER A 215 19.05 -0.16 12.07
CA SER A 215 18.81 1.04 12.83
C SER A 215 17.33 1.33 12.96
N SER A 216 16.90 1.83 14.11
CA SER A 216 15.54 2.33 14.31
C SER A 216 15.43 3.87 14.18
N VAL A 217 16.53 4.52 13.78
CA VAL A 217 16.56 6.00 13.71
C VAL A 217 15.77 6.50 12.51
N TYR A 218 15.83 5.78 11.40
CA TYR A 218 15.28 6.20 10.11
C TYR A 218 13.91 5.61 9.79
N THR A 219 13.33 4.87 10.73
CA THR A 219 11.99 4.29 10.60
C THR A 219 10.97 5.07 11.40
N GLN A 220 9.72 4.96 11.02
CA GLN A 220 8.58 5.54 11.76
C GLN A 220 8.23 4.74 13.01
N THR A 221 8.86 3.57 13.16
CA THR A 221 8.68 2.69 14.31
C THR A 221 9.99 2.54 15.08
N SER A 222 9.93 2.02 16.30
CA SER A 222 11.12 1.73 17.12
C SER A 222 11.81 0.41 16.75
N ILE A 223 11.35 -0.27 15.69
CA ILE A 223 11.91 -1.56 15.26
C ILE A 223 13.15 -1.29 14.40
N PRO A 224 14.30 -1.91 14.71
CA PRO A 224 15.49 -1.80 13.87
C PRO A 224 15.26 -2.47 12.52
N VAL A 225 15.50 -1.73 11.44
CA VAL A 225 15.43 -2.23 10.08
C VAL A 225 16.71 -1.88 9.34
N PHE A 226 16.99 -2.61 8.28
CA PHE A 226 18.09 -2.36 7.36
C PHE A 226 17.62 -2.58 5.91
N ALA A 227 18.38 -2.11 4.96
CA ALA A 227 18.11 -2.28 3.55
C ALA A 227 19.40 -2.68 2.82
N ASN A 228 19.27 -3.53 1.80
CA ASN A 228 20.39 -3.79 0.92
C ASN A 228 20.58 -2.61 -0.04
N ALA A 229 21.81 -2.37 -0.50
CA ALA A 229 22.13 -1.23 -1.36
C ALA A 229 21.32 -1.21 -2.67
N ASP A 230 20.96 -2.37 -3.22
CA ASP A 230 20.15 -2.52 -4.43
C ASP A 230 18.66 -2.23 -4.26
N GLU A 231 18.18 -2.20 -3.01
CA GLU A 231 16.79 -1.89 -2.64
C GLU A 231 16.58 -0.39 -2.42
N ILE A 232 17.66 0.36 -2.17
CA ILE A 232 17.59 1.79 -1.85
C ILE A 232 17.31 2.60 -3.11
N THR A 233 16.33 3.48 -3.02
CA THR A 233 15.97 4.42 -4.09
C THR A 233 15.94 5.84 -3.57
N ALA A 234 16.58 6.74 -4.29
CA ALA A 234 16.55 8.18 -4.06
C ALA A 234 15.56 8.82 -5.05
N PHE A 235 14.51 9.40 -4.54
CA PHE A 235 13.59 10.25 -5.30
C PHE A 235 14.09 11.68 -5.20
N ILE A 236 14.50 12.27 -6.33
CA ILE A 236 15.12 13.59 -6.33
C ILE A 236 14.22 14.55 -7.13
N ARG A 237 13.97 15.71 -6.57
CA ARG A 237 13.22 16.77 -7.25
C ARG A 237 13.98 17.24 -8.49
N SER A 238 13.27 17.44 -9.61
CA SER A 238 13.86 17.68 -10.93
C SER A 238 14.77 18.93 -11.00
N ASP A 239 14.43 19.99 -10.27
CA ASP A 239 15.26 21.19 -10.20
C ASP A 239 16.57 20.97 -9.43
N ALA A 240 16.52 20.23 -8.31
CA ALA A 240 17.69 19.82 -7.56
C ALA A 240 18.60 18.91 -8.40
N MET A 241 18.00 17.91 -9.08
CA MET A 241 18.76 17.01 -9.96
C MET A 241 19.40 17.73 -11.14
N ALA A 242 18.70 18.67 -11.79
CA ALA A 242 19.24 19.43 -12.88
C ALA A 242 20.43 20.30 -12.46
N GLN A 243 20.39 20.94 -11.29
CA GLN A 243 21.48 21.71 -10.75
C GLN A 243 22.66 20.81 -10.37
N THR A 244 22.41 19.69 -9.75
CA THR A 244 23.40 18.68 -9.37
C THR A 244 24.12 18.14 -10.61
N ASN A 245 23.38 17.76 -11.65
CA ASN A 245 23.96 17.27 -12.91
C ASN A 245 24.85 18.31 -13.60
N VAL A 246 24.47 19.58 -13.60
CA VAL A 246 25.24 20.63 -14.27
C VAL A 246 26.49 21.02 -13.48
N LYS A 247 26.42 21.06 -12.16
CA LYS A 247 27.45 21.67 -11.32
C LYS A 247 28.35 20.67 -10.60
N ALA A 248 27.81 19.57 -10.09
CA ALA A 248 28.56 18.57 -9.35
C ALA A 248 29.00 17.39 -10.23
N LEU A 249 28.14 16.97 -11.17
CA LEU A 249 28.43 15.84 -12.03
C LEU A 249 29.52 16.11 -13.05
N ALA A 250 29.65 17.32 -13.57
CA ALA A 250 30.78 17.67 -14.45
C ALA A 250 32.17 17.49 -13.79
N ALA A 251 32.22 17.52 -12.45
CA ALA A 251 33.44 17.31 -11.68
C ALA A 251 33.55 15.89 -11.07
N ALA A 252 32.46 15.20 -10.79
CA ALA A 252 32.43 13.93 -10.08
C ALA A 252 32.22 12.70 -11.00
N PHE A 253 31.82 12.89 -12.27
CA PHE A 253 31.57 11.79 -13.22
C PHE A 253 32.83 11.19 -13.87
N ASN A 254 33.99 11.41 -13.30
CA ASN A 254 35.09 10.47 -13.46
C ASN A 254 34.97 9.25 -12.51
N LEU A 255 33.93 9.20 -11.67
CA LEU A 255 33.57 8.03 -10.87
C LEU A 255 32.55 7.23 -11.67
N ASP A 256 32.85 5.96 -11.92
CA ASP A 256 31.97 5.05 -12.59
C ASP A 256 30.60 5.04 -11.88
N TYR A 257 29.52 5.09 -12.66
CA TYR A 257 28.11 5.08 -12.20
C TYR A 257 27.77 3.86 -11.31
N GLU A 258 28.61 2.84 -11.31
CA GLU A 258 28.51 1.64 -10.48
C GLU A 258 28.83 1.86 -8.98
N GLN A 259 29.27 3.05 -8.59
CA GLN A 259 29.68 3.33 -7.21
C GLN A 259 28.62 4.07 -6.37
N VAL A 260 27.47 4.41 -6.93
CA VAL A 260 26.38 5.05 -6.18
C VAL A 260 25.53 3.95 -5.53
N PRO A 261 25.45 3.87 -4.19
CA PRO A 261 24.79 2.78 -3.49
C PRO A 261 23.26 2.92 -3.45
N PHE A 262 22.64 3.52 -4.47
CA PHE A 262 21.19 3.66 -4.58
C PHE A 262 20.74 3.92 -6.02
N ARG A 263 19.49 3.60 -6.32
CA ARG A 263 18.84 3.95 -7.59
C ARG A 263 18.33 5.38 -7.55
N ILE A 264 18.28 6.06 -8.69
CA ILE A 264 17.82 7.44 -8.79
C ILE A 264 16.51 7.49 -9.60
N LYS A 265 15.48 8.11 -9.01
CA LYS A 265 14.22 8.47 -9.68
C LYS A 265 14.02 9.98 -9.61
N VAL A 266 13.78 10.60 -10.76
CA VAL A 266 13.61 12.05 -10.83
C VAL A 266 12.11 12.39 -10.83
N VAL A 267 11.68 13.17 -9.85
CA VAL A 267 10.28 13.62 -9.72
C VAL A 267 10.16 15.06 -10.21
N PRO A 268 9.23 15.37 -11.14
CA PRO A 268 8.99 16.74 -11.57
C PRO A 268 8.66 17.67 -10.39
N LYS A 269 9.26 18.85 -10.36
CA LYS A 269 9.01 19.84 -9.30
C LYS A 269 7.52 20.16 -9.11
N ALA A 270 6.76 20.24 -10.20
CA ALA A 270 5.32 20.52 -10.15
C ALA A 270 4.50 19.42 -9.48
N LEU A 271 5.03 18.20 -9.38
CA LEU A 271 4.38 17.02 -8.77
C LEU A 271 5.06 16.63 -7.45
N TRP A 272 5.99 17.45 -6.95
CA TRP A 272 6.69 17.18 -5.71
C TRP A 272 5.73 17.22 -4.52
N PRO A 273 5.58 16.14 -3.73
CA PRO A 273 4.53 16.04 -2.73
C PRO A 273 4.89 16.70 -1.38
N LEU A 274 6.17 16.96 -1.13
CA LEU A 274 6.66 17.52 0.12
C LEU A 274 6.87 19.04 0.04
N ASN A 275 7.51 19.63 1.03
CA ASN A 275 7.71 21.08 1.11
C ASN A 275 8.74 21.58 0.05
N ASP A 276 8.75 22.87 -0.21
CA ASP A 276 9.69 23.49 -1.15
C ASP A 276 11.15 23.42 -0.68
N THR A 277 11.36 23.28 0.63
CA THR A 277 12.67 23.09 1.26
C THR A 277 13.19 21.66 1.18
N ASP A 278 12.36 20.71 0.76
CA ASP A 278 12.67 19.30 0.65
C ASP A 278 13.13 18.98 -0.79
N TYR A 279 14.32 18.39 -0.96
CA TYR A 279 14.96 18.21 -2.27
C TYR A 279 15.04 16.76 -2.72
N ALA A 280 15.15 15.83 -1.78
CA ALA A 280 15.22 14.41 -2.08
C ALA A 280 14.58 13.57 -0.96
N VAL A 281 14.15 12.36 -1.31
CA VAL A 281 13.68 11.33 -0.36
C VAL A 281 14.43 10.05 -0.64
N LEU A 282 15.09 9.49 0.36
CA LEU A 282 15.69 8.16 0.31
C LEU A 282 14.77 7.18 1.01
N THR A 283 14.44 6.10 0.33
CA THR A 283 13.64 5.01 0.90
C THR A 283 13.93 3.70 0.16
N THR A 284 13.23 2.63 0.51
CA THR A 284 13.32 1.34 -0.17
C THR A 284 12.08 1.04 -1.00
N SER A 285 12.17 0.03 -1.87
CA SER A 285 11.02 -0.46 -2.64
C SER A 285 9.85 -0.91 -1.76
N ASP A 286 10.14 -1.34 -0.53
CA ASP A 286 9.15 -1.84 0.42
C ASP A 286 8.33 -0.74 1.10
N PHE A 287 8.74 0.52 0.94
CA PHE A 287 7.93 1.65 1.37
C PHE A 287 6.55 1.66 0.70
N PHE A 288 6.48 1.26 -0.56
CA PHE A 288 5.24 1.26 -1.33
C PHE A 288 4.46 -0.04 -1.13
N GLN A 289 3.39 0.03 -0.36
CA GLN A 289 2.45 -1.07 -0.14
C GLN A 289 1.24 -0.90 -1.06
N VAL A 290 1.47 -1.07 -2.37
CA VAL A 290 0.46 -0.90 -3.41
C VAL A 290 0.11 -2.24 -4.02
N TYR A 291 -1.13 -2.70 -3.80
CA TYR A 291 -1.63 -4.00 -4.22
C TYR A 291 -2.81 -3.85 -5.18
N PRO A 292 -2.68 -4.24 -6.43
CA PRO A 292 -3.84 -4.35 -7.32
C PRO A 292 -4.81 -5.44 -6.81
N VAL A 293 -6.10 -5.12 -6.73
CA VAL A 293 -7.17 -6.05 -6.31
C VAL A 293 -8.00 -6.45 -7.52
N VAL A 294 -8.59 -5.48 -8.20
CA VAL A 294 -9.39 -5.68 -9.41
C VAL A 294 -8.80 -4.84 -10.53
N TYR A 295 -8.61 -5.44 -11.69
CA TYR A 295 -8.26 -4.75 -12.93
C TYR A 295 -9.00 -5.44 -14.07
N GLU A 296 -10.14 -4.88 -14.45
CA GLU A 296 -11.00 -5.46 -15.49
C GLU A 296 -11.76 -4.39 -16.26
N THR A 297 -12.27 -4.77 -17.42
CA THR A 297 -13.10 -3.89 -18.26
C THR A 297 -14.50 -4.47 -18.39
N THR A 298 -15.51 -3.64 -18.12
CA THR A 298 -16.91 -3.97 -18.37
C THR A 298 -17.50 -3.06 -19.44
N SER A 299 -18.57 -3.51 -20.11
CA SER A 299 -19.25 -2.72 -21.13
C SER A 299 -20.76 -2.67 -20.92
N GLN A 300 -21.37 -1.57 -21.35
CA GLN A 300 -22.81 -1.38 -21.34
C GLN A 300 -23.29 -0.64 -22.60
N PHE A 301 -24.23 -1.22 -23.32
CA PHE A 301 -24.84 -0.59 -24.47
C PHE A 301 -25.96 0.38 -24.03
N ASP A 302 -25.86 1.63 -24.50
CA ASP A 302 -26.93 2.64 -24.40
C ASP A 302 -27.71 2.67 -25.72
N ALA A 303 -28.92 2.11 -25.68
CA ALA A 303 -29.77 2.01 -26.87
C ALA A 303 -30.32 3.38 -27.33
N VAL A 304 -30.56 4.30 -26.41
CA VAL A 304 -31.07 5.65 -26.72
C VAL A 304 -29.96 6.53 -27.31
N GLY A 305 -28.78 6.53 -26.65
CA GLY A 305 -27.62 7.29 -27.09
C GLY A 305 -26.87 6.65 -28.27
N ARG A 306 -27.22 5.43 -28.69
CA ARG A 306 -26.57 4.65 -29.76
C ARG A 306 -25.05 4.57 -29.56
N LYS A 307 -24.61 4.31 -28.33
CA LYS A 307 -23.20 4.23 -27.94
C LYS A 307 -22.98 3.04 -27.01
N THR A 308 -21.76 2.55 -26.98
CA THR A 308 -21.31 1.56 -26.00
C THR A 308 -20.40 2.26 -25.02
N ASN A 309 -20.73 2.15 -23.75
CA ASN A 309 -19.89 2.63 -22.66
C ASN A 309 -19.02 1.50 -22.17
N TYR A 310 -17.73 1.75 -22.08
CA TYR A 310 -16.72 0.86 -21.51
C TYR A 310 -16.22 1.48 -20.23
N TYR A 311 -16.01 0.64 -19.21
CA TYR A 311 -15.54 1.04 -17.90
C TYR A 311 -14.32 0.20 -17.57
N LEU A 312 -13.15 0.85 -17.47
CA LEU A 312 -11.96 0.22 -16.93
C LEU A 312 -12.02 0.38 -15.40
N HIS A 313 -12.14 -0.73 -14.68
CA HIS A 313 -12.14 -0.76 -13.23
C HIS A 313 -10.71 -1.01 -12.75
N ASP A 314 -10.25 -0.16 -11.84
CA ASP A 314 -8.98 -0.29 -11.15
C ASP A 314 -9.19 -0.12 -9.64
N TRP A 315 -9.14 -1.23 -8.92
CA TRP A 315 -9.25 -1.24 -7.46
C TRP A 315 -7.91 -1.65 -6.88
N ARG A 316 -7.38 -0.84 -5.98
CA ARG A 316 -6.05 -1.05 -5.38
C ARG A 316 -6.07 -0.70 -3.90
N ILE A 317 -5.32 -1.45 -3.11
CA ILE A 317 -4.90 -1.01 -1.79
C ILE A 317 -3.67 -0.12 -2.02
N VAL A 318 -3.71 1.11 -1.52
CA VAL A 318 -2.64 2.09 -1.64
C VAL A 318 -2.24 2.55 -0.25
N ALA A 319 -1.10 2.06 0.22
CA ALA A 319 -0.58 2.35 1.54
C ALA A 319 0.95 2.49 1.51
N PHE A 320 1.53 2.96 2.58
CA PHE A 320 2.98 2.96 2.79
C PHE A 320 3.33 2.07 3.98
N SER A 321 4.55 1.54 3.99
CA SER A 321 5.06 0.76 5.11
C SER A 321 5.68 1.68 6.17
N PRO A 322 5.23 1.64 7.43
CA PRO A 322 5.86 2.37 8.52
C PRO A 322 7.16 1.70 9.01
N PHE A 323 7.47 0.49 8.52
CA PHE A 323 8.62 -0.32 8.95
C PHE A 323 9.83 -0.17 8.05
N THR A 324 9.79 0.72 7.06
CA THR A 324 10.89 0.94 6.12
C THR A 324 11.62 2.23 6.42
N PRO A 325 12.94 2.30 6.19
CA PRO A 325 13.67 3.54 6.36
C PRO A 325 13.21 4.56 5.30
N CYS A 326 12.89 5.77 5.76
CA CYS A 326 12.49 6.87 4.89
C CYS A 326 13.05 8.18 5.43
N VAL A 327 13.91 8.83 4.66
CA VAL A 327 14.61 10.06 5.05
C VAL A 327 14.45 11.12 3.97
N VAL A 328 14.08 12.31 4.37
CA VAL A 328 13.97 13.50 3.51
C VAL A 328 15.22 14.35 3.67
N ILE A 329 15.81 14.80 2.57
CA ILE A 329 16.89 15.78 2.57
C ILE A 329 16.28 17.16 2.41
N SER A 330 16.51 18.01 3.41
CA SER A 330 15.86 19.32 3.53
C SER A 330 16.84 20.41 3.96
N SER A 331 16.63 21.61 3.45
CA SER A 331 17.31 22.82 3.97
C SER A 331 16.50 23.53 5.06
N ASP A 332 15.44 22.94 5.53
CA ASP A 332 14.68 23.50 6.64
C ASP A 332 15.54 23.50 7.91
N THR A 333 15.70 24.68 8.51
CA THR A 333 16.42 24.86 9.77
C THR A 333 15.54 24.56 10.99
N GLY A 334 14.28 24.17 10.78
CA GLY A 334 13.41 23.64 11.81
C GLY A 334 14.06 22.45 12.52
N THR A 335 13.71 22.21 13.75
CA THR A 335 14.21 21.08 14.54
C THR A 335 14.12 19.82 13.69
N ILE A 336 15.26 19.17 13.44
CA ILE A 336 15.28 17.82 12.86
C ILE A 336 14.46 16.97 13.81
N THR A 337 13.18 16.81 13.53
CA THR A 337 12.34 15.93 14.29
C THR A 337 12.72 14.54 13.85
N PRO A 338 13.42 13.75 14.68
CA PRO A 338 13.62 12.36 14.35
C PRO A 338 12.23 11.79 14.05
N THR A 339 12.17 10.85 13.14
CA THR A 339 11.01 10.04 12.85
C THR A 339 10.13 9.91 14.09
N VAL A 340 8.84 10.14 13.93
CA VAL A 340 7.88 9.97 15.02
C VAL A 340 8.07 8.58 15.59
N LYS A 341 8.74 8.52 16.71
CA LYS A 341 8.87 7.26 17.44
C LYS A 341 7.64 7.15 18.31
N LEU A 342 6.87 6.11 18.11
CA LEU A 342 5.87 5.71 19.06
C LEU A 342 6.60 5.35 20.36
N ALA A 343 6.71 6.33 21.27
CA ALA A 343 7.17 6.05 22.62
C ALA A 343 5.99 5.38 23.35
N THR A 344 6.02 4.08 23.47
CA THR A 344 5.02 3.32 24.22
C THR A 344 5.02 3.80 25.67
N THR A 345 3.88 4.28 26.15
CA THR A 345 3.70 4.84 27.49
C THR A 345 2.95 3.90 28.42
N GLY A 346 2.29 2.89 27.89
CA GLY A 346 1.54 1.93 28.68
C GLY A 346 0.72 0.97 27.82
N LEU A 347 0.10 0.03 28.49
CA LEU A 347 -0.89 -0.89 27.95
C LEU A 347 -2.25 -0.50 28.50
N ALA A 348 -3.30 -0.53 27.66
CA ALA A 348 -4.69 -0.46 28.09
C ALA A 348 -5.37 -1.78 27.76
N LEU A 349 -6.30 -2.22 28.59
CA LEU A 349 -7.12 -3.40 28.37
C LEU A 349 -8.58 -3.01 28.47
N ALA A 350 -9.34 -3.23 27.43
CA ALA A 350 -10.79 -3.02 27.39
C ALA A 350 -11.52 -4.36 27.25
N ALA A 351 -12.61 -4.51 27.98
CA ALA A 351 -13.55 -5.61 27.78
C ALA A 351 -14.73 -5.12 26.96
N ALA A 352 -15.25 -5.96 26.06
CA ALA A 352 -16.43 -5.64 25.24
C ALA A 352 -17.71 -5.45 26.09
N SER A 353 -17.70 -5.96 27.33
CA SER A 353 -18.78 -5.78 28.31
C SER A 353 -18.20 -5.79 29.72
N ASP A 354 -18.66 -4.86 30.55
CA ASP A 354 -18.31 -4.77 31.97
C ASP A 354 -19.11 -5.75 32.85
N THR A 355 -20.07 -6.43 32.27
CA THR A 355 -20.90 -7.42 32.94
C THR A 355 -21.03 -8.68 32.09
N ALA A 356 -21.02 -9.84 32.73
CA ALA A 356 -21.16 -11.13 32.06
C ALA A 356 -21.86 -12.15 32.98
N LYS A 357 -22.43 -13.19 32.37
CA LYS A 357 -23.03 -14.32 33.13
C LYS A 357 -22.06 -15.51 33.16
N PRO A 358 -22.20 -16.38 34.15
CA PRO A 358 -21.47 -17.64 34.13
C PRO A 358 -21.70 -18.41 32.85
N GLY A 359 -20.61 -18.74 32.13
CA GLY A 359 -20.65 -19.43 30.85
C GLY A 359 -20.56 -18.52 29.61
N ASP A 360 -20.56 -17.21 29.78
CA ASP A 360 -20.38 -16.26 28.68
C ASP A 360 -18.91 -16.20 28.22
N VAL A 361 -18.73 -15.64 27.04
CA VAL A 361 -17.43 -15.34 26.44
C VAL A 361 -17.35 -13.86 26.16
N VAL A 362 -16.37 -13.17 26.75
CA VAL A 362 -16.18 -11.73 26.61
C VAL A 362 -14.91 -11.44 25.81
N GLN A 363 -15.03 -10.65 24.76
CA GLN A 363 -13.87 -10.20 24.00
C GLN A 363 -13.08 -9.15 24.79
N LEU A 364 -11.79 -9.36 24.91
CA LEU A 364 -10.82 -8.42 25.47
C LEU A 364 -9.99 -7.83 24.33
N THR A 365 -9.78 -6.53 24.36
CA THR A 365 -8.92 -5.81 23.41
C THR A 365 -7.81 -5.13 24.17
N ALA A 366 -6.57 -5.52 23.91
CA ALA A 366 -5.39 -4.91 24.46
C ALA A 366 -4.85 -3.88 23.47
N THR A 367 -4.62 -2.66 23.93
CA THR A 367 -4.07 -1.57 23.12
C THR A 367 -2.80 -1.02 23.75
N LEU A 368 -1.75 -0.86 22.95
CA LEU A 368 -0.51 -0.23 23.37
C LEU A 368 -0.66 1.27 23.22
N ASN A 369 -0.66 1.98 24.32
CA ASN A 369 -0.71 3.43 24.32
C ASN A 369 0.69 3.98 24.09
N GLY A 370 0.80 4.96 23.21
CA GLY A 370 2.04 5.64 22.92
C GLY A 370 1.82 7.13 22.77
N THR A 371 2.87 7.91 23.01
CA THR A 371 2.92 9.30 22.58
C THR A 371 3.63 9.35 21.25
N LEU A 372 2.95 9.90 20.24
CA LEU A 372 3.57 10.27 18.98
C LEU A 372 4.26 11.63 19.15
N THR A 373 5.44 11.78 18.59
CA THR A 373 6.12 13.07 18.52
C THR A 373 6.36 13.42 17.05
N PRO A 374 5.73 14.44 16.49
CA PRO A 374 4.78 15.37 17.12
C PRO A 374 3.45 14.69 17.53
N ALA A 375 2.79 15.23 18.53
CA ALA A 375 1.57 14.65 19.08
C ALA A 375 0.45 14.59 18.01
N ASP A 376 -0.02 13.38 17.70
CA ASP A 376 -1.14 13.13 16.81
C ASP A 376 -2.13 12.17 17.48
N GLU A 377 -3.37 12.17 17.04
CA GLU A 377 -4.48 11.38 17.60
C GLU A 377 -4.35 9.86 17.37
N HIS A 378 -3.41 9.41 16.53
CA HIS A 378 -3.25 8.02 16.10
C HIS A 378 -2.29 7.18 16.96
N GLY A 379 -1.97 7.62 18.19
CA GLY A 379 -1.01 6.96 19.08
C GLY A 379 -1.49 5.67 19.75
N VAL A 380 -2.52 5.00 19.22
CA VAL A 380 -3.06 3.77 19.80
C VAL A 380 -2.86 2.62 18.81
N ILE A 381 -2.07 1.64 19.19
CA ILE A 381 -1.87 0.41 18.39
C ILE A 381 -2.58 -0.73 19.11
N GLU A 382 -3.49 -1.40 18.40
CA GLU A 382 -4.10 -2.63 18.88
C GLU A 382 -3.04 -3.74 18.91
N VAL A 383 -2.87 -4.34 20.07
CA VAL A 383 -1.93 -5.46 20.25
C VAL A 383 -2.60 -6.74 19.78
N ALA A 384 -1.91 -7.51 18.94
CA ALA A 384 -2.41 -8.83 18.55
C ALA A 384 -2.71 -9.64 19.84
N PRO A 385 -3.87 -10.33 19.92
CA PRO A 385 -4.31 -11.01 21.15
C PRO A 385 -3.30 -12.04 21.68
N ASP A 386 -2.51 -12.62 20.81
CA ASP A 386 -1.46 -13.60 21.13
C ASP A 386 -0.13 -12.95 21.59
N ALA A 387 0.02 -11.63 21.45
CA ALA A 387 1.19 -10.88 21.87
C ALA A 387 1.09 -10.36 23.32
N ALA A 388 0.01 -10.63 24.02
CA ALA A 388 -0.17 -10.33 25.44
C ALA A 388 -0.33 -11.61 26.25
N LEU A 389 0.28 -11.66 27.43
CA LEU A 389 0.05 -12.73 28.39
C LEU A 389 -1.13 -12.33 29.27
N TYR A 390 -2.14 -13.16 29.34
CA TYR A 390 -3.34 -12.92 30.13
C TYR A 390 -3.36 -13.77 31.38
N THR A 391 -3.69 -13.15 32.50
CA THR A 391 -4.02 -13.84 33.74
C THR A 391 -5.40 -13.39 34.19
N VAL A 392 -6.15 -14.27 34.82
CA VAL A 392 -7.48 -13.97 35.33
C VAL A 392 -7.56 -14.34 36.79
N SER A 393 -8.07 -13.42 37.60
CA SER A 393 -8.38 -13.63 39.02
C SER A 393 -9.83 -13.26 39.29
N ALA A 394 -10.39 -13.79 40.36
CA ALA A 394 -11.73 -13.41 40.80
C ALA A 394 -11.74 -13.03 42.27
N ALA A 395 -12.57 -12.05 42.61
CA ALA A 395 -12.85 -11.67 43.96
C ALA A 395 -14.35 -11.57 44.22
N ASP A 396 -14.78 -11.80 45.43
CA ASP A 396 -16.17 -11.54 45.83
C ASP A 396 -16.41 -10.01 46.10
N ALA A 397 -17.63 -9.70 46.51
CA ALA A 397 -18.01 -8.31 46.80
C ALA A 397 -17.19 -7.64 47.94
N ASP A 398 -16.65 -8.45 48.85
CA ASP A 398 -15.84 -8.02 49.99
C ASP A 398 -14.34 -8.02 49.66
N GLY A 399 -13.95 -8.41 48.42
CA GLY A 399 -12.56 -8.44 47.95
C GLY A 399 -11.82 -9.72 48.28
N ALA A 400 -12.49 -10.76 48.84
CA ALA A 400 -11.85 -12.03 49.11
C ALA A 400 -11.67 -12.83 47.80
N GLN A 401 -10.54 -13.49 47.65
CA GLN A 401 -10.23 -14.25 46.44
C GLN A 401 -11.18 -15.44 46.25
N VAL A 402 -11.73 -15.57 45.05
CA VAL A 402 -12.57 -16.69 44.63
C VAL A 402 -11.73 -17.60 43.72
N GLU A 403 -11.74 -18.90 44.00
CA GLU A 403 -11.02 -19.85 43.18
C GLU A 403 -11.67 -20.03 41.80
N LEU A 404 -10.87 -19.87 40.78
CA LEU A 404 -11.25 -20.13 39.38
C LEU A 404 -10.80 -21.52 38.97
N ASN A 405 -11.67 -22.22 38.22
CA ASN A 405 -11.30 -23.48 37.65
C ASN A 405 -10.66 -23.32 36.26
N SER A 406 -10.11 -24.37 35.68
CA SER A 406 -9.42 -24.36 34.38
C SER A 406 -10.31 -24.00 33.19
N ARG A 407 -11.60 -23.77 33.37
CA ARG A 407 -12.53 -23.34 32.32
C ARG A 407 -12.65 -21.80 32.25
N THR A 408 -12.08 -21.09 33.22
CA THR A 408 -11.94 -19.63 33.14
C THR A 408 -10.53 -19.32 32.67
N TYR A 409 -10.41 -18.88 31.43
CA TYR A 409 -9.14 -18.56 30.77
C TYR A 409 -9.36 -17.60 29.61
N VAL A 410 -8.32 -16.94 29.15
CA VAL A 410 -8.31 -16.15 27.94
C VAL A 410 -7.67 -16.98 26.83
N ASP A 411 -8.35 -17.11 25.70
CA ASP A 411 -7.84 -17.83 24.55
C ASP A 411 -6.87 -16.97 23.70
N ARG A 412 -6.30 -17.58 22.66
CA ARG A 412 -5.37 -16.90 21.74
C ARG A 412 -5.99 -15.77 20.91
N LEU A 413 -7.31 -15.67 20.88
CA LEU A 413 -8.04 -14.61 20.20
C LEU A 413 -8.43 -13.48 21.16
N GLY A 414 -7.91 -13.50 22.39
CA GLY A 414 -8.23 -12.51 23.43
C GLY A 414 -9.64 -12.67 24.02
N ARG A 415 -10.28 -13.83 23.89
CA ARG A 415 -11.61 -14.07 24.42
C ARG A 415 -11.54 -14.70 25.80
N LEU A 416 -12.10 -14.01 26.80
CA LEU A 416 -12.25 -14.53 28.15
C LEU A 416 -13.45 -15.49 28.19
N HIS A 417 -13.18 -16.75 28.44
CA HIS A 417 -14.15 -17.79 28.72
C HIS A 417 -14.43 -17.84 30.21
N ILE A 418 -15.69 -17.80 30.60
CA ILE A 418 -16.12 -17.78 31.99
C ILE A 418 -16.73 -19.13 32.39
N GLN A 419 -16.31 -19.70 33.51
CA GLN A 419 -16.87 -20.95 34.02
C GLN A 419 -18.37 -20.85 34.30
N LYS A 420 -19.11 -21.94 34.09
CA LYS A 420 -20.57 -21.98 34.26
C LYS A 420 -21.06 -22.09 35.70
N THR A 421 -20.22 -22.53 36.61
CA THR A 421 -20.58 -22.82 38.00
C THR A 421 -19.46 -22.36 38.95
N GLY A 422 -19.82 -21.98 40.16
CA GLY A 422 -18.83 -21.56 41.19
C GLY A 422 -18.56 -20.09 41.25
N LEU A 423 -19.26 -19.28 40.43
CA LEU A 423 -19.23 -17.82 40.53
C LEU A 423 -20.62 -17.32 41.01
N ALA A 424 -20.63 -16.49 42.03
CA ALA A 424 -21.83 -15.83 42.50
C ALA A 424 -22.07 -14.52 41.74
N ALA A 425 -23.34 -14.11 41.65
CA ALA A 425 -23.69 -12.74 41.23
C ALA A 425 -22.91 -11.75 42.12
N THR A 426 -22.41 -10.68 41.55
CA THR A 426 -21.54 -9.67 42.17
C THR A 426 -20.05 -10.05 42.29
N ASN A 427 -19.61 -11.26 41.93
CA ASN A 427 -18.19 -11.55 41.85
C ASN A 427 -17.57 -10.74 40.74
N LYS A 428 -16.36 -10.23 40.96
CA LYS A 428 -15.57 -9.47 39.99
C LYS A 428 -14.46 -10.35 39.43
N LEU A 429 -14.44 -10.49 38.12
CA LEU A 429 -13.34 -11.05 37.38
C LEU A 429 -12.39 -9.94 36.95
N THR A 430 -11.13 -10.07 37.30
CA THR A 430 -10.08 -9.14 36.86
C THR A 430 -9.20 -9.85 35.86
N ALA A 431 -9.32 -9.49 34.60
CA ALA A 431 -8.39 -9.92 33.57
C ALA A 431 -7.20 -8.97 33.52
N THR A 432 -6.01 -9.50 33.62
CA THR A 432 -4.76 -8.72 33.52
C THR A 432 -4.03 -9.11 32.28
N ALA A 433 -3.79 -8.16 31.39
CA ALA A 433 -2.91 -8.33 30.24
C ALA A 433 -1.52 -7.83 30.61
N THR A 434 -0.51 -8.62 30.33
CA THR A 434 0.89 -8.23 30.48
C THR A 434 1.51 -8.18 29.08
N SER A 435 1.97 -7.02 28.69
CA SER A 435 2.68 -6.85 27.41
C SER A 435 3.99 -7.62 27.47
N VAL A 436 4.23 -8.41 26.43
CA VAL A 436 5.53 -9.04 26.22
C VAL A 436 6.56 -8.02 25.73
N TYR A 437 6.12 -6.82 25.35
CA TYR A 437 6.97 -5.75 24.87
C TYR A 437 7.84 -5.19 25.99
N THR A 438 9.14 -5.30 25.84
CA THR A 438 10.07 -4.52 26.63
C THR A 438 10.10 -3.10 26.07
N ASN A 439 9.91 -2.11 26.93
CA ASN A 439 10.01 -0.69 26.56
C ASN A 439 11.34 -0.45 25.79
N PRO A 440 11.34 0.08 24.57
CA PRO A 440 12.55 0.41 23.83
C PRO A 440 13.45 1.42 24.57
N ASN A 441 12.92 2.14 25.55
CA ASN A 441 13.68 3.02 26.44
C ASN A 441 14.41 2.30 27.59
N GLY A 442 14.50 0.96 27.58
CA GLY A 442 15.30 0.20 28.54
C GLY A 442 14.62 -0.07 29.88
N ALA A 443 13.33 0.20 30.03
CA ALA A 443 12.59 -0.22 31.23
C ALA A 443 12.46 -1.75 31.25
N THR A 444 12.85 -2.36 32.34
CA THR A 444 12.84 -3.82 32.54
C THR A 444 11.49 -4.36 32.97
N THR A 445 10.52 -3.49 33.25
CA THR A 445 9.17 -3.89 33.70
C THR A 445 8.21 -3.91 32.52
N PRO A 446 7.52 -5.03 32.28
CA PRO A 446 6.49 -5.10 31.24
C PRO A 446 5.31 -4.20 31.61
N TYR A 447 4.64 -3.67 30.60
CA TYR A 447 3.38 -2.94 30.83
C TYR A 447 2.29 -3.92 31.24
N MET A 448 1.48 -3.51 32.19
CA MET A 448 0.33 -4.27 32.68
C MET A 448 -0.93 -3.42 32.61
N ALA A 449 -2.02 -4.03 32.21
CA ALA A 449 -3.34 -3.40 32.23
C ALA A 449 -4.39 -4.40 32.72
N THR A 450 -5.40 -3.91 33.38
CA THR A 450 -6.48 -4.71 33.94
C THR A 450 -7.82 -4.27 33.41
N ALA A 451 -8.73 -5.23 33.18
CA ALA A 451 -10.13 -5.00 32.91
C ALA A 451 -10.96 -5.77 33.95
N GLU A 452 -11.94 -5.10 34.55
CA GLU A 452 -12.86 -5.71 35.52
C GLU A 452 -14.19 -6.05 34.85
N ILE A 453 -14.70 -7.25 35.12
CA ILE A 453 -15.97 -7.75 34.61
C ILE A 453 -16.78 -8.28 35.80
N THR A 454 -17.95 -7.71 36.01
CA THR A 454 -18.84 -8.10 37.12
C THR A 454 -19.76 -9.24 36.67
N ILE A 455 -19.86 -10.29 37.47
CA ILE A 455 -20.78 -11.39 37.21
C ILE A 455 -22.20 -10.96 37.61
N ALA A 456 -23.15 -11.07 36.63
CA ALA A 456 -24.53 -10.64 36.76
C ALA A 456 -25.48 -11.81 36.96
#